data_5e42193b3c5370cba995ea064f2f2596
#
_entry.id   5e42193b3c5370cba995ea064f2f2596
#
_cell.length_a   1.000
_cell.length_b   1.000
_cell.length_c   1.000
_cell.angle_alpha   90.00
_cell.angle_beta   90.00
_cell.angle_gamma   90.00
#
_symmetry.space_group_name_H-M   'P 1'
#
loop_
_entity.id
_entity.type
_entity.pdbx_description
1 polymer ?
#
loop_
_entity_poly.entity_id
_entity_poly.type
_entity_poly.pdbx_seq_one_letter_code
_entity_poly.pdbx_strand_id
1 'polypeptide(L)'
;MPHPNVAVHPSRGPRNSLRYFGKDVSRWRVAWNVAWINGGKLVPWFGLKAWMARRAGARIGKWVSLGMSCQLDVLFPQRIAIADDVIVGYNTTVLCHGYVHGHYQLGDVRIGARASIGANCTILPGVAIGEDAVVGAGSVVTRDVPAGEFWAGVPAKRVRAKA
;
A
#
# COMPACT_ATOMS: atom_id res chain seq x y z
N MET A 1 -7.93 -4.67 16.42
CA MET A 1 -7.88 -3.20 16.60
C MET A 1 -7.19 -2.61 15.37
N PRO A 2 -7.60 -1.44 14.88
CA PRO A 2 -6.91 -0.77 13.78
C PRO A 2 -5.47 -0.42 14.19
N HIS A 3 -4.61 -0.23 13.19
CA HIS A 3 -3.24 0.20 13.41
C HIS A 3 -3.21 1.57 14.13
N PRO A 4 -2.28 1.84 15.06
CA PRO A 4 -2.26 3.11 15.82
C PRO A 4 -2.14 4.36 14.92
N ASN A 5 -1.52 4.24 13.75
CA ASN A 5 -1.36 5.33 12.77
C ASN A 5 -2.55 5.46 11.81
N VAL A 6 -3.71 4.87 12.15
CA VAL A 6 -4.93 4.94 11.34
C VAL A 6 -5.92 5.91 11.97
N ALA A 7 -6.31 6.92 11.20
CA ALA A 7 -7.42 7.81 11.57
C ALA A 7 -8.75 7.13 11.25
N VAL A 8 -9.65 7.08 12.21
CA VAL A 8 -11.01 6.53 12.07
C VAL A 8 -12.00 7.69 11.95
N HIS A 9 -12.82 7.66 10.90
CA HIS A 9 -13.80 8.69 10.61
C HIS A 9 -15.22 8.08 10.59
N PRO A 10 -16.22 8.74 11.16
CA PRO A 10 -17.60 8.26 11.09
C PRO A 10 -18.11 8.26 9.64
N SER A 11 -19.02 7.34 9.32
CA SER A 11 -19.70 7.34 8.02
C SER A 11 -20.49 8.64 7.82
N ARG A 12 -20.47 9.16 6.60
CA ARG A 12 -21.15 10.42 6.24
C ARG A 12 -22.64 10.26 5.95
N GLY A 13 -23.24 9.12 6.35
CA GLY A 13 -24.68 8.86 6.18
C GLY A 13 -25.04 7.42 6.60
N PRO A 14 -26.34 7.05 6.47
CA PRO A 14 -26.89 5.82 7.06
C PRO A 14 -26.50 4.52 6.33
N ARG A 15 -25.93 4.59 5.12
CA ARG A 15 -25.50 3.43 4.35
C ARG A 15 -24.03 3.09 4.65
N ASN A 16 -23.52 1.97 4.09
CA ASN A 16 -22.10 1.63 4.21
C ASN A 16 -21.22 2.81 3.76
N SER A 17 -20.10 3.01 4.44
CA SER A 17 -19.26 4.20 4.27
C SER A 17 -18.69 4.35 2.87
N LEU A 18 -18.46 3.26 2.14
CA LEU A 18 -17.93 3.30 0.78
C LEU A 18 -18.87 4.02 -0.22
N ARG A 19 -20.19 4.03 0.02
CA ARG A 19 -21.11 4.78 -0.86
C ARG A 19 -20.89 6.29 -0.82
N TYR A 20 -20.19 6.77 0.18
CA TYR A 20 -19.91 8.21 0.37
C TYR A 20 -18.49 8.60 -0.02
N PHE A 21 -17.67 7.69 -0.60
CA PHE A 21 -16.29 7.99 -0.98
C PHE A 21 -16.14 9.26 -1.83
N GLY A 22 -17.13 9.56 -2.67
CA GLY A 22 -17.14 10.78 -3.49
C GLY A 22 -17.21 12.10 -2.71
N LYS A 23 -17.49 12.05 -1.38
CA LYS A 23 -17.38 13.19 -0.46
C LYS A 23 -15.96 13.35 0.11
N ASP A 24 -15.14 12.29 0.02
CA ASP A 24 -13.79 12.24 0.53
C ASP A 24 -12.77 12.47 -0.60
N VAL A 25 -13.08 11.99 -1.81
CA VAL A 25 -12.22 12.10 -3.00
C VAL A 25 -13.06 12.43 -4.23
N SER A 26 -12.62 13.37 -5.03
CA SER A 26 -13.26 13.70 -6.31
C SER A 26 -13.30 12.48 -7.25
N ARG A 27 -14.46 12.21 -7.85
CA ARG A 27 -14.64 11.10 -8.81
C ARG A 27 -13.69 11.20 -10.02
N TRP A 28 -13.41 12.41 -10.51
CA TRP A 28 -12.44 12.64 -11.58
C TRP A 28 -11.03 12.29 -11.14
N ARG A 29 -10.66 12.60 -9.89
CA ARG A 29 -9.37 12.22 -9.32
C ARG A 29 -9.25 10.70 -9.22
N VAL A 30 -10.31 10.02 -8.81
CA VAL A 30 -10.33 8.54 -8.77
C VAL A 30 -10.19 7.96 -10.17
N ALA A 31 -10.92 8.47 -11.17
CA ALA A 31 -10.79 8.02 -12.56
C ALA A 31 -9.34 8.20 -13.08
N TRP A 32 -8.73 9.34 -12.78
CA TRP A 32 -7.32 9.60 -13.10
C TRP A 32 -6.38 8.59 -12.44
N ASN A 33 -6.53 8.36 -11.14
CA ASN A 33 -5.71 7.41 -10.38
C ASN A 33 -5.88 5.97 -10.91
N VAL A 34 -7.13 5.57 -11.20
CA VAL A 34 -7.46 4.26 -11.79
C VAL A 34 -6.76 4.08 -13.12
N ALA A 35 -6.80 5.09 -14.00
CA ALA A 35 -6.14 5.01 -15.31
C ALA A 35 -4.63 4.76 -15.17
N TRP A 36 -3.94 5.50 -14.31
CA TRP A 36 -2.50 5.39 -14.12
C TRP A 36 -2.10 4.10 -13.38
N ILE A 37 -2.78 3.78 -12.27
CA ILE A 37 -2.42 2.62 -11.44
C ILE A 37 -2.77 1.31 -12.17
N ASN A 38 -3.98 1.19 -12.72
CA ASN A 38 -4.38 -0.03 -13.41
C ASN A 38 -3.70 -0.17 -14.78
N GLY A 39 -3.48 0.93 -15.49
CA GLY A 39 -2.66 0.92 -16.70
C GLY A 39 -1.24 0.41 -16.43
N GLY A 40 -0.66 0.79 -15.30
CA GLY A 40 0.65 0.32 -14.87
C GLY A 40 0.75 -1.17 -14.58
N LYS A 41 -0.36 -1.86 -14.29
CA LYS A 41 -0.36 -3.31 -14.05
C LYS A 41 0.13 -4.13 -15.25
N LEU A 42 -0.18 -3.68 -16.46
CA LEU A 42 0.13 -4.36 -17.71
C LEU A 42 1.51 -3.98 -18.26
N VAL A 43 2.14 -2.96 -17.71
CA VAL A 43 3.44 -2.47 -18.19
C VAL A 43 4.57 -3.31 -17.62
N PRO A 44 5.50 -3.87 -18.43
CA PRO A 44 6.61 -4.68 -17.94
C PRO A 44 7.80 -3.86 -17.39
N TRP A 45 7.91 -2.58 -17.76
CA TRP A 45 9.05 -1.74 -17.39
C TRP A 45 8.87 -1.06 -16.03
N PHE A 46 9.74 -1.39 -15.07
CA PHE A 46 9.65 -0.90 -13.68
C PHE A 46 9.70 0.63 -13.57
N GLY A 47 10.59 1.27 -14.33
CA GLY A 47 10.70 2.74 -14.35
C GLY A 47 9.43 3.44 -14.82
N LEU A 48 8.76 2.90 -15.85
CA LEU A 48 7.49 3.43 -16.35
C LEU A 48 6.37 3.23 -15.31
N LYS A 49 6.28 2.06 -14.65
CA LYS A 49 5.33 1.83 -13.56
C LYS A 49 5.53 2.82 -12.42
N ALA A 50 6.76 3.03 -11.98
CA ALA A 50 7.07 3.99 -10.93
C ALA A 50 6.66 5.42 -11.33
N TRP A 51 6.92 5.80 -12.59
CA TRP A 51 6.47 7.08 -13.14
C TRP A 51 4.94 7.21 -13.15
N MET A 52 4.22 6.16 -13.61
CA MET A 52 2.76 6.12 -13.60
C MET A 52 2.18 6.24 -12.18
N ALA A 53 2.77 5.55 -11.21
CA ALA A 53 2.38 5.65 -9.80
C ALA A 53 2.57 7.08 -9.25
N ARG A 54 3.66 7.76 -9.62
CA ARG A 54 3.87 9.18 -9.27
C ARG A 54 2.81 10.08 -9.90
N ARG A 55 2.39 9.82 -11.14
CA ARG A 55 1.29 10.55 -11.81
C ARG A 55 -0.06 10.37 -11.11
N ALA A 56 -0.30 9.21 -10.54
CA ALA A 56 -1.46 8.98 -9.67
C ALA A 56 -1.36 9.71 -8.32
N GLY A 57 -0.16 10.14 -7.92
CA GLY A 57 0.08 10.91 -6.69
C GLY A 57 0.87 10.17 -5.61
N ALA A 58 1.27 8.92 -5.82
CA ALA A 58 2.15 8.21 -4.89
C ALA A 58 3.56 8.83 -4.89
N ARG A 59 4.21 8.82 -3.73
CA ARG A 59 5.63 9.21 -3.58
C ARG A 59 6.48 7.98 -3.75
N ILE A 60 7.13 7.86 -4.91
CA ILE A 60 7.96 6.71 -5.26
C ILE A 60 9.40 7.17 -5.47
N GLY A 61 10.34 6.56 -4.80
CA GLY A 61 11.77 6.83 -4.88
C GLY A 61 12.40 6.38 -6.21
N LYS A 62 13.73 6.43 -6.25
CA LYS A 62 14.53 5.99 -7.40
C LYS A 62 14.68 4.46 -7.35
N TRP A 63 14.86 3.84 -8.53
CA TRP A 63 15.12 2.40 -8.71
C TRP A 63 14.11 1.45 -8.08
N VAL A 64 12.89 1.94 -7.78
CA VAL A 64 11.81 1.11 -7.25
C VAL A 64 11.31 0.15 -8.32
N SER A 65 11.26 -1.13 -7.97
CA SER A 65 10.75 -2.21 -8.80
C SER A 65 9.36 -2.63 -8.35
N LEU A 66 8.34 -2.16 -9.07
CA LEU A 66 6.96 -2.62 -8.86
C LEU A 66 6.67 -3.83 -9.74
N GLY A 67 6.43 -4.99 -9.15
CA GLY A 67 6.07 -6.22 -9.85
C GLY A 67 4.83 -6.08 -10.73
N MET A 68 4.60 -7.01 -11.63
CA MET A 68 3.36 -7.05 -12.42
C MET A 68 2.15 -7.20 -11.50
N SER A 69 1.03 -6.66 -11.90
CA SER A 69 -0.24 -6.70 -11.15
C SER A 69 -0.19 -6.06 -9.75
N CYS A 70 0.90 -5.36 -9.37
CA CYS A 70 0.91 -4.59 -8.13
C CYS A 70 -0.25 -3.60 -8.13
N GLN A 71 -0.99 -3.57 -7.01
CA GLN A 71 -2.11 -2.67 -6.78
C GLN A 71 -1.74 -1.65 -5.71
N LEU A 72 -1.60 -0.41 -6.09
CA LEU A 72 -1.57 0.71 -5.15
C LEU A 72 -3.00 1.22 -4.91
N ASP A 73 -3.24 1.83 -3.76
CA ASP A 73 -4.52 2.43 -3.42
C ASP A 73 -4.96 3.45 -4.47
N VAL A 74 -6.12 3.23 -5.10
CA VAL A 74 -6.64 4.12 -6.16
C VAL A 74 -7.37 5.33 -5.61
N LEU A 75 -7.88 5.26 -4.37
CA LEU A 75 -8.59 6.37 -3.74
C LEU A 75 -7.61 7.38 -3.14
N PHE A 76 -6.56 6.89 -2.46
CA PHE A 76 -5.62 7.71 -1.70
C PHE A 76 -4.14 7.41 -2.02
N PRO A 77 -3.70 7.38 -3.29
CA PRO A 77 -2.33 7.04 -3.63
C PRO A 77 -1.31 8.02 -3.04
N GLN A 78 -1.70 9.27 -2.77
CA GLN A 78 -0.86 10.28 -2.11
C GLN A 78 -0.45 9.92 -0.68
N ARG A 79 -1.11 8.92 -0.06
CA ARG A 79 -0.77 8.39 1.26
C ARG A 79 0.26 7.27 1.21
N ILE A 80 0.73 6.89 0.01
CA ILE A 80 1.78 5.90 -0.18
C ILE A 80 3.12 6.60 -0.39
N ALA A 81 4.10 6.22 0.41
CA ALA A 81 5.49 6.62 0.25
C ALA A 81 6.39 5.38 0.18
N ILE A 82 7.07 5.18 -0.93
CA ILE A 82 8.05 4.12 -1.16
C ILE A 82 9.40 4.78 -1.40
N ALA A 83 10.39 4.47 -0.56
CA ALA A 83 11.73 5.03 -0.66
C ALA A 83 12.53 4.41 -1.82
N ASP A 84 13.83 4.72 -1.90
CA ASP A 84 14.69 4.27 -2.98
C ASP A 84 14.99 2.77 -2.90
N ASP A 85 15.21 2.15 -4.07
CA ASP A 85 15.67 0.77 -4.23
C ASP A 85 14.79 -0.30 -3.57
N VAL A 86 13.48 -0.06 -3.52
CA VAL A 86 12.49 -1.00 -2.98
C VAL A 86 12.04 -1.98 -4.05
N ILE A 87 11.90 -3.25 -3.66
CA ILE A 87 11.27 -4.29 -4.47
C ILE A 87 9.88 -4.59 -3.92
N VAL A 88 8.87 -4.49 -4.77
CA VAL A 88 7.49 -4.93 -4.47
C VAL A 88 7.14 -6.06 -5.42
N GLY A 89 6.93 -7.24 -4.89
CA GLY A 89 6.67 -8.47 -5.64
C GLY A 89 5.34 -8.45 -6.40
N TYR A 90 5.20 -9.41 -7.31
CA TYR A 90 4.02 -9.63 -8.14
C TYR A 90 2.73 -9.63 -7.31
N ASN A 91 1.65 -9.00 -7.85
CA ASN A 91 0.30 -9.02 -7.28
C ASN A 91 0.20 -8.57 -5.81
N THR A 92 1.13 -7.76 -5.34
CA THR A 92 1.08 -7.19 -3.99
C THR A 92 0.17 -5.96 -3.97
N THR A 93 -0.64 -5.86 -2.92
CA THR A 93 -1.61 -4.78 -2.73
C THR A 93 -1.19 -3.88 -1.58
N VAL A 94 -1.19 -2.56 -1.81
CA VAL A 94 -0.91 -1.54 -0.78
C VAL A 94 -2.15 -0.69 -0.59
N LEU A 95 -2.74 -0.74 0.60
CA LEU A 95 -3.98 -0.05 0.97
C LEU A 95 -3.70 1.07 1.97
N CYS A 96 -4.33 2.23 1.74
CA CYS A 96 -4.29 3.37 2.65
C CYS A 96 -5.66 3.67 3.27
N HIS A 97 -6.68 2.88 2.92
CA HIS A 97 -8.04 3.04 3.41
C HIS A 97 -8.68 1.70 3.76
N GLY A 98 -9.70 1.76 4.61
CA GLY A 98 -10.63 0.66 4.88
C GLY A 98 -12.04 1.22 5.10
N TYR A 99 -13.00 0.82 4.27
CA TYR A 99 -14.40 1.20 4.42
C TYR A 99 -15.21 0.05 5.03
N VAL A 100 -15.94 0.35 6.10
CA VAL A 100 -16.83 -0.59 6.77
C VAL A 100 -18.20 0.08 7.04
N HIS A 101 -19.15 -0.66 7.61
CA HIS A 101 -20.39 -0.05 8.06
C HIS A 101 -20.12 0.89 9.23
N GLY A 102 -20.69 2.10 9.18
CA GLY A 102 -20.62 3.07 10.26
C GLY A 102 -19.37 3.93 10.33
N HIS A 103 -18.24 3.51 9.76
CA HIS A 103 -17.01 4.29 9.75
C HIS A 103 -16.09 3.93 8.57
N TYR A 104 -15.09 4.76 8.33
CA TYR A 104 -13.98 4.45 7.44
C TYR A 104 -12.63 4.81 8.08
N GLN A 105 -11.59 4.21 7.58
CA GLN A 105 -10.24 4.29 8.12
C GLN A 105 -9.28 4.80 7.06
N LEU A 106 -8.38 5.70 7.45
CA LEU A 106 -7.30 6.20 6.59
C LEU A 106 -5.98 6.10 7.33
N GLY A 107 -4.94 5.60 6.67
CA GLY A 107 -3.60 5.52 7.24
C GLY A 107 -2.54 5.63 6.14
N ASP A 108 -1.45 6.33 6.44
CA ASP A 108 -0.32 6.44 5.52
C ASP A 108 0.49 5.15 5.52
N VAL A 109 0.88 4.65 4.36
CA VAL A 109 1.81 3.54 4.23
C VAL A 109 3.18 4.07 3.81
N ARG A 110 4.21 3.65 4.54
CA ARG A 110 5.60 4.01 4.27
C ARG A 110 6.44 2.76 4.11
N ILE A 111 7.25 2.70 3.07
CA ILE A 111 8.18 1.61 2.80
C ILE A 111 9.58 2.20 2.70
N GLY A 112 10.45 1.79 3.63
CA GLY A 112 11.82 2.24 3.76
C GLY A 112 12.71 1.77 2.62
N ALA A 113 13.86 2.41 2.48
CA ALA A 113 14.82 2.11 1.40
C ALA A 113 15.28 0.64 1.44
N ARG A 114 15.53 0.07 0.28
CA ARG A 114 16.01 -1.31 0.08
C ARG A 114 15.12 -2.40 0.69
N ALA A 115 13.91 -2.05 1.15
CA ALA A 115 12.95 -3.06 1.62
C ALA A 115 12.52 -3.97 0.48
N SER A 116 12.29 -5.25 0.80
CA SER A 116 11.86 -6.27 -0.15
C SER A 116 10.53 -6.87 0.29
N ILE A 117 9.50 -6.71 -0.53
CA ILE A 117 8.16 -7.23 -0.27
C ILE A 117 7.90 -8.35 -1.27
N GLY A 118 7.58 -9.54 -0.76
CA GLY A 118 7.27 -10.72 -1.56
C GLY A 118 6.01 -10.56 -2.42
N ALA A 119 5.78 -11.53 -3.29
CA ALA A 119 4.58 -11.60 -4.12
C ALA A 119 3.31 -11.87 -3.29
N ASN A 120 2.15 -11.45 -3.80
CA ASN A 120 0.84 -11.71 -3.20
C ASN A 120 0.69 -11.20 -1.74
N CYS A 121 1.42 -10.16 -1.38
CA CYS A 121 1.30 -9.55 -0.06
C CYS A 121 0.15 -8.52 -0.03
N THR A 122 -0.38 -8.29 1.17
CA THR A 122 -1.31 -7.18 1.44
C THR A 122 -0.75 -6.32 2.55
N ILE A 123 -0.51 -5.05 2.26
CA ILE A 123 -0.05 -4.06 3.23
C ILE A 123 -1.26 -3.21 3.65
N LEU A 124 -1.60 -3.25 4.94
CA LEU A 124 -2.77 -2.55 5.47
C LEU A 124 -2.49 -1.07 5.77
N PRO A 125 -3.57 -0.24 5.89
CA PRO A 125 -3.43 1.17 6.20
C PRO A 125 -2.64 1.44 7.49
N GLY A 126 -1.80 2.47 7.47
CA GLY A 126 -1.04 2.92 8.63
C GLY A 126 0.32 2.24 8.82
N VAL A 127 0.60 1.17 8.08
CA VAL A 127 1.81 0.36 8.25
C VAL A 127 3.06 1.09 7.74
N ALA A 128 4.12 1.03 8.55
CA ALA A 128 5.48 1.39 8.16
C ALA A 128 6.36 0.12 8.05
N ILE A 129 7.01 -0.04 6.91
CA ILE A 129 8.02 -1.09 6.69
C ILE A 129 9.39 -0.39 6.69
N GLY A 130 10.26 -0.83 7.60
CA GLY A 130 11.58 -0.22 7.80
C GLY A 130 12.55 -0.49 6.65
N GLU A 131 13.66 0.23 6.67
CA GLU A 131 14.78 0.09 5.73
C GLU A 131 15.36 -1.34 5.82
N ASP A 132 15.75 -1.92 4.67
CA ASP A 132 16.27 -3.29 4.57
C ASP A 132 15.34 -4.39 5.12
N ALA A 133 14.09 -4.08 5.46
CA ALA A 133 13.14 -5.08 5.93
C ALA A 133 12.69 -6.00 4.80
N VAL A 134 12.38 -7.24 5.16
CA VAL A 134 11.89 -8.26 4.23
C VAL A 134 10.50 -8.74 4.65
N VAL A 135 9.57 -8.76 3.71
CA VAL A 135 8.23 -9.34 3.89
C VAL A 135 8.11 -10.57 2.99
N GLY A 136 7.90 -11.74 3.59
CA GLY A 136 7.73 -13.00 2.87
C GLY A 136 6.46 -13.00 2.00
N ALA A 137 6.50 -13.73 0.88
CA ALA A 137 5.39 -13.84 -0.04
C ALA A 137 4.09 -14.33 0.64
N GLY A 138 2.93 -13.88 0.16
CA GLY A 138 1.62 -14.27 0.69
C GLY A 138 1.28 -13.68 2.06
N SER A 139 2.02 -12.69 2.53
CA SER A 139 1.84 -12.13 3.87
C SER A 139 0.78 -11.01 3.91
N VAL A 140 0.09 -10.91 5.06
CA VAL A 140 -0.78 -9.77 5.38
C VAL A 140 -0.13 -8.95 6.49
N VAL A 141 0.40 -7.78 6.13
CA VAL A 141 1.12 -6.91 7.07
C VAL A 141 0.12 -5.97 7.74
N THR A 142 -0.09 -6.18 9.02
CA THR A 142 -1.06 -5.46 9.87
C THR A 142 -0.41 -4.56 10.91
N ARG A 143 0.92 -4.61 11.05
CA ARG A 143 1.74 -3.85 12.01
C ARG A 143 3.02 -3.41 11.35
N ASP A 144 3.69 -2.43 11.95
CA ASP A 144 4.99 -1.98 11.48
C ASP A 144 6.02 -3.13 11.49
N VAL A 145 6.83 -3.13 10.43
CA VAL A 145 7.97 -4.04 10.30
C VAL A 145 9.24 -3.23 10.57
N PRO A 146 9.99 -3.52 11.66
CA PRO A 146 11.23 -2.82 11.96
C PRO A 146 12.29 -2.98 10.86
N ALA A 147 13.22 -2.03 10.78
CA ALA A 147 14.33 -2.07 9.83
C ALA A 147 15.16 -3.36 9.98
N GLY A 148 15.55 -3.97 8.85
CA GLY A 148 16.36 -5.18 8.80
C GLY A 148 15.68 -6.45 9.27
N GLU A 149 14.40 -6.42 9.62
CA GLU A 149 13.69 -7.61 10.07
C GLU A 149 13.01 -8.38 8.92
N PHE A 150 12.89 -9.69 9.09
CA PHE A 150 12.11 -10.57 8.21
C PHE A 150 10.78 -10.92 8.88
N TRP A 151 9.68 -10.60 8.18
CA TRP A 151 8.32 -10.88 8.63
C TRP A 151 7.56 -11.69 7.58
N ALA A 152 6.72 -12.65 8.00
CA ALA A 152 5.90 -13.43 7.09
C ALA A 152 4.62 -13.95 7.76
N GLY A 153 3.65 -14.36 6.94
CA GLY A 153 2.40 -15.02 7.35
C GLY A 153 1.17 -14.10 7.38
N VAL A 154 0.04 -14.66 7.87
CA VAL A 154 -1.28 -14.00 7.95
C VAL A 154 -1.83 -14.16 9.37
N PRO A 155 -1.82 -13.11 10.21
CA PRO A 155 -1.09 -11.85 10.01
C PRO A 155 0.44 -12.06 10.04
N ALA A 156 1.17 -11.17 9.35
CA ALA A 156 2.63 -11.23 9.34
C ALA A 156 3.22 -11.05 10.74
N LYS A 157 4.20 -11.88 11.06
CA LYS A 157 4.96 -11.86 12.32
C LYS A 157 6.45 -11.97 12.01
N ARG A 158 7.27 -11.52 12.94
CA ARG A 158 8.72 -11.67 12.84
C ARG A 158 9.10 -13.13 12.71
N VAL A 159 9.85 -13.45 11.67
CA VAL A 159 10.47 -14.77 11.48
C VAL A 159 11.86 -14.70 12.10
N ARG A 160 12.12 -15.51 13.12
CA ARG A 160 13.48 -15.65 13.66
C ARG A 160 14.32 -16.39 12.63
N ALA A 161 15.43 -15.80 12.19
CA ALA A 161 16.45 -16.58 11.50
C ALA A 161 16.82 -17.77 12.41
N LYS A 162 16.81 -18.99 11.87
CA LYS A 162 17.50 -20.09 12.56
C LYS A 162 18.96 -19.69 12.68
N ALA A 163 19.45 -19.62 13.90
CA ALA A 163 20.85 -19.44 14.20
C ALA A 163 21.65 -20.57 13.57
#